data_5c9e98e6e6734a2b1d932618a23a5b70
#
_entry.id   5c9e98e6e6734a2b1d932618a23a5b70
#
_cell.length_a   1.000
_cell.length_b   1.000
_cell.length_c   1.000
_cell.angle_alpha   90.00
_cell.angle_beta   90.00
_cell.angle_gamma   90.00
#
_symmetry.space_group_name_H-M   'P 1'
#
loop_
_entity.id
_entity.type
_entity.pdbx_description
1 polymer ?
#
loop_
_entity_poly.entity_id
_entity_poly.type
_entity_poly.pdbx_seq_one_letter_code
_entity_poly.pdbx_strand_id
1 'polypeptide(L)'
;MKICVIGTGTMGSGVVQAFAQANMPVVMKSRSQASLDKAVAKITKSLTKLVEKGKIAQDYMDATLANISTTTDYSAFADADLVIEAAVEEMGLKKEIFTELDKICKPETIFATNTSSLSITEVAACTSRPTQFIGMHFFNPAPVMKLVEVIKGQKTSDEVCTKIMELATAMGKTPVMVNEAPGFVVNRILIPMVNEGIGIYADGIASVEDIDNAMKLGANHPMGPLALGDLIGLDVCLAIMEVLYNEFGDDKYRPHPLLRKMVRAGLL
;
A
#
# COMPACT_ATOMS: atom_id res chain seq x y z
N MET A 1 17.97 10.02 8.72
CA MET A 1 16.65 10.30 8.12
C MET A 1 15.58 9.95 9.15
N LYS A 2 14.71 10.89 9.48
CA LYS A 2 13.55 10.67 10.35
C LYS A 2 12.34 10.32 9.51
N ILE A 3 11.83 9.11 9.68
CA ILE A 3 10.71 8.56 8.91
C ILE A 3 9.49 8.48 9.82
N CYS A 4 8.37 8.98 9.36
CA CYS A 4 7.10 8.95 10.06
C CYS A 4 6.03 8.26 9.19
N VAL A 5 5.25 7.37 9.79
CA VAL A 5 4.18 6.64 9.11
C VAL A 5 2.85 6.89 9.81
N ILE A 6 1.84 7.28 9.05
CA ILE A 6 0.49 7.50 9.54
C ILE A 6 -0.37 6.30 9.19
N GLY A 7 -0.96 5.70 10.19
CA GLY A 7 -1.83 4.54 10.05
C GLY A 7 -1.33 3.32 10.81
N THR A 8 -2.27 2.60 11.43
CA THR A 8 -2.04 1.40 12.25
C THR A 8 -2.75 0.17 11.67
N GLY A 9 -3.33 0.32 10.48
CA GLY A 9 -3.94 -0.78 9.72
C GLY A 9 -2.90 -1.79 9.23
N THR A 10 -3.35 -2.75 8.44
CA THR A 10 -2.47 -3.82 7.91
C THR A 10 -1.29 -3.24 7.14
N MET A 11 -1.53 -2.26 6.25
CA MET A 11 -0.45 -1.63 5.48
C MET A 11 0.43 -0.73 6.34
N GLY A 12 -0.14 0.18 7.14
CA GLY A 12 0.66 1.10 7.96
C GLY A 12 1.58 0.37 8.94
N SER A 13 1.08 -0.61 9.70
CA SER A 13 1.93 -1.44 10.57
C SER A 13 2.95 -2.28 9.80
N GLY A 14 2.59 -2.76 8.61
CA GLY A 14 3.51 -3.49 7.74
C GLY A 14 4.65 -2.62 7.20
N VAL A 15 4.35 -1.38 6.79
CA VAL A 15 5.35 -0.39 6.34
C VAL A 15 6.29 -0.03 7.48
N VAL A 16 5.75 0.25 8.69
CA VAL A 16 6.56 0.50 9.89
C VAL A 16 7.50 -0.68 10.17
N GLN A 17 6.99 -1.91 10.15
CA GLN A 17 7.81 -3.10 10.34
C GLN A 17 8.90 -3.22 9.26
N ALA A 18 8.60 -2.94 7.99
CA ALA A 18 9.56 -3.03 6.91
C ALA A 18 10.73 -2.04 7.08
N PHE A 19 10.45 -0.79 7.48
CA PHE A 19 11.50 0.19 7.81
C PHE A 19 12.32 -0.24 9.03
N ALA A 20 11.66 -0.66 10.10
CA ALA A 20 12.33 -1.09 11.32
C ALA A 20 13.25 -2.30 11.10
N GLN A 21 12.83 -3.28 10.28
CA GLN A 21 13.64 -4.43 9.87
C GLN A 21 14.84 -4.06 8.99
N ALA A 22 14.75 -2.96 8.24
CA ALA A 22 15.87 -2.39 7.50
C ALA A 22 16.81 -1.54 8.37
N ASN A 23 16.67 -1.62 9.71
CA ASN A 23 17.43 -0.84 10.68
C ASN A 23 17.25 0.68 10.52
N MET A 24 16.05 1.11 10.15
CA MET A 24 15.68 2.51 9.99
C MET A 24 14.69 2.91 11.09
N PRO A 25 15.04 3.86 11.97
CA PRO A 25 14.13 4.37 12.99
C PRO A 25 12.87 4.97 12.35
N VAL A 26 11.70 4.58 12.87
CA VAL A 26 10.41 4.98 12.34
C VAL A 26 9.43 5.36 13.46
N VAL A 27 8.70 6.45 13.26
CA VAL A 27 7.64 6.91 14.15
C VAL A 27 6.29 6.51 13.57
N MET A 28 5.51 5.72 14.28
CA MET A 28 4.15 5.34 13.88
C MET A 28 3.12 6.25 14.57
N LYS A 29 2.22 6.84 13.78
CA LYS A 29 1.17 7.74 14.29
C LYS A 29 -0.22 7.16 14.10
N SER A 30 -1.04 7.31 15.13
CA SER A 30 -2.48 7.07 15.07
C SER A 30 -3.24 8.11 15.89
N ARG A 31 -4.57 8.13 15.75
CA ARG A 31 -5.45 9.00 16.55
C ARG A 31 -5.61 8.50 17.99
N SER A 32 -5.33 7.24 18.28
CA SER A 32 -5.48 6.67 19.61
C SER A 32 -4.30 5.79 20.02
N GLN A 33 -3.91 5.89 21.29
CA GLN A 33 -2.85 5.04 21.86
C GLN A 33 -3.22 3.56 21.78
N ALA A 34 -4.46 3.20 22.02
CA ALA A 34 -4.92 1.81 21.94
C ALA A 34 -4.72 1.18 20.54
N SER A 35 -4.84 1.98 19.47
CA SER A 35 -4.56 1.52 18.11
C SER A 35 -3.07 1.32 17.86
N LEU A 36 -2.23 2.19 18.44
CA LEU A 36 -0.76 2.07 18.38
C LEU A 36 -0.31 0.81 19.12
N ASP A 37 -0.80 0.57 20.34
CA ASP A 37 -0.45 -0.59 21.14
C ASP A 37 -0.83 -1.90 20.43
N LYS A 38 -2.03 -1.94 19.82
CA LYS A 38 -2.46 -3.09 19.00
C LYS A 38 -1.55 -3.32 17.80
N ALA A 39 -1.14 -2.24 17.12
CA ALA A 39 -0.25 -2.35 15.96
C ALA A 39 1.15 -2.86 16.35
N VAL A 40 1.74 -2.32 17.42
CA VAL A 40 3.02 -2.80 17.96
C VAL A 40 2.91 -4.26 18.41
N ALA A 41 1.85 -4.64 19.12
CA ALA A 41 1.62 -6.03 19.51
C ALA A 41 1.50 -6.97 18.29
N LYS A 42 0.84 -6.52 17.20
CA LYS A 42 0.76 -7.29 15.95
C LYS A 42 2.14 -7.48 15.29
N ILE A 43 2.95 -6.43 15.25
CA ILE A 43 4.33 -6.48 14.73
C ILE A 43 5.16 -7.45 15.60
N THR A 44 5.12 -7.30 16.92
CA THR A 44 5.82 -8.17 17.88
C THR A 44 5.44 -9.64 17.66
N LYS A 45 4.14 -9.93 17.60
CA LYS A 45 3.65 -11.31 17.34
C LYS A 45 4.13 -11.86 16.00
N SER A 46 4.21 -11.03 14.97
CA SER A 46 4.73 -11.44 13.66
C SER A 46 6.22 -11.82 13.74
N LEU A 47 7.02 -11.00 14.41
CA LEU A 47 8.46 -11.23 14.60
C LEU A 47 8.73 -12.45 15.50
N THR A 48 7.99 -12.59 16.60
CA THR A 48 8.08 -13.76 17.51
C THR A 48 7.89 -15.07 16.73
N LYS A 49 6.88 -15.14 15.85
CA LYS A 49 6.68 -16.33 15.02
C LYS A 49 7.85 -16.61 14.06
N LEU A 50 8.59 -15.60 13.64
CA LEU A 50 9.78 -15.78 12.80
C LEU A 50 10.96 -16.30 13.63
N VAL A 51 11.12 -15.83 14.88
CA VAL A 51 12.11 -16.34 15.84
C VAL A 51 11.82 -17.80 16.18
N GLU A 52 10.58 -18.14 16.57
CA GLU A 52 10.14 -19.51 16.88
C GLU A 52 10.39 -20.49 15.72
N LYS A 53 10.28 -20.01 14.47
CA LYS A 53 10.58 -20.80 13.26
C LYS A 53 12.06 -20.79 12.86
N GLY A 54 12.93 -20.18 13.67
CA GLY A 54 14.37 -20.06 13.36
C GLY A 54 14.70 -19.25 12.10
N LYS A 55 13.77 -18.39 11.64
CA LYS A 55 13.99 -17.56 10.45
C LYS A 55 14.75 -16.28 10.73
N ILE A 56 14.68 -15.78 11.95
CA ILE A 56 15.43 -14.62 12.44
C ILE A 56 15.92 -14.92 13.86
N ALA A 57 17.01 -14.26 14.28
CA ALA A 57 17.53 -14.33 15.65
C ALA A 57 16.73 -13.41 16.59
N GLN A 58 16.79 -13.69 17.92
CA GLN A 58 16.14 -12.84 18.91
C GLN A 58 16.66 -11.40 18.89
N ASP A 59 17.99 -11.23 18.82
CA ASP A 59 18.64 -9.90 18.81
C ASP A 59 18.16 -9.05 17.60
N TYR A 60 17.89 -9.70 16.45
CA TYR A 60 17.33 -9.00 15.27
C TYR A 60 15.90 -8.53 15.55
N MET A 61 15.08 -9.35 16.20
CA MET A 61 13.74 -8.95 16.64
C MET A 61 13.81 -7.76 17.60
N ASP A 62 14.67 -7.83 18.62
CA ASP A 62 14.81 -6.80 19.64
C ASP A 62 15.29 -5.48 19.02
N ALA A 63 16.28 -5.53 18.13
CA ALA A 63 16.75 -4.36 17.36
C ALA A 63 15.65 -3.78 16.47
N THR A 64 14.86 -4.63 15.81
CA THR A 64 13.73 -4.18 15.00
C THR A 64 12.69 -3.42 15.84
N LEU A 65 12.32 -3.96 17.00
CA LEU A 65 11.34 -3.33 17.89
C LEU A 65 11.87 -2.01 18.47
N ALA A 66 13.17 -1.94 18.78
CA ALA A 66 13.82 -0.71 19.25
C ALA A 66 13.80 0.43 18.23
N ASN A 67 13.69 0.13 16.95
CA ASN A 67 13.56 1.13 15.88
C ASN A 67 12.13 1.72 15.77
N ILE A 68 11.14 1.22 16.51
CA ILE A 68 9.74 1.67 16.42
C ILE A 68 9.43 2.58 17.59
N SER A 69 9.03 3.79 17.30
CA SER A 69 8.42 4.70 18.27
C SER A 69 6.98 5.05 17.85
N THR A 70 6.16 5.48 18.80
CA THR A 70 4.74 5.76 18.57
C THR A 70 4.33 7.13 19.07
N THR A 71 3.36 7.75 18.41
CA THR A 71 2.80 9.05 18.82
C THR A 71 1.33 9.19 18.43
N THR A 72 0.60 9.95 19.20
CA THR A 72 -0.76 10.41 18.81
C THR A 72 -0.76 11.83 18.27
N ASP A 73 0.38 12.53 18.31
CA ASP A 73 0.50 13.96 17.99
C ASP A 73 1.32 14.16 16.69
N TYR A 74 0.86 15.05 15.84
CA TYR A 74 1.57 15.46 14.63
C TYR A 74 2.78 16.37 14.91
N SER A 75 2.89 17.01 16.10
CA SER A 75 4.05 17.83 16.45
C SER A 75 5.37 17.05 16.35
N ALA A 76 5.33 15.73 16.59
CA ALA A 76 6.47 14.84 16.42
C ALA A 76 6.99 14.76 14.97
N PHE A 77 6.27 15.30 13.99
CA PHE A 77 6.61 15.26 12.56
C PHE A 77 7.30 16.55 12.07
N ALA A 78 7.42 17.56 12.93
CA ALA A 78 7.95 18.87 12.54
C ALA A 78 9.33 18.80 11.85
N ASP A 79 10.21 17.91 12.30
CA ASP A 79 11.56 17.67 11.78
C ASP A 79 11.65 16.40 10.92
N ALA A 80 10.53 15.80 10.49
CA ALA A 80 10.52 14.62 9.65
C ALA A 80 11.19 14.89 8.30
N ASP A 81 11.94 13.91 7.80
CA ASP A 81 12.51 13.93 6.44
C ASP A 81 11.55 13.28 5.43
N LEU A 82 10.80 12.28 5.88
CA LEU A 82 9.81 11.56 5.09
C LEU A 82 8.57 11.25 5.93
N VAL A 83 7.41 11.58 5.41
CA VAL A 83 6.11 11.18 5.98
C VAL A 83 5.38 10.29 4.99
N ILE A 84 5.00 9.08 5.41
CA ILE A 84 4.25 8.13 4.60
C ILE A 84 2.84 7.98 5.19
N GLU A 85 1.84 8.29 4.41
CA GLU A 85 0.44 8.10 4.78
C GLU A 85 -0.04 6.71 4.30
N ALA A 86 -0.58 5.92 5.22
CA ALA A 86 -1.18 4.61 5.00
C ALA A 86 -2.49 4.48 5.81
N ALA A 87 -3.33 5.51 5.75
CA ALA A 87 -4.65 5.57 6.35
C ALA A 87 -5.72 4.91 5.44
N VAL A 88 -6.99 5.15 5.73
CA VAL A 88 -8.11 4.65 4.91
C VAL A 88 -8.05 5.24 3.51
N GLU A 89 -8.44 4.44 2.51
CA GLU A 89 -8.39 4.79 1.09
C GLU A 89 -9.57 5.72 0.73
N GLU A 90 -9.46 6.97 1.19
CA GLU A 90 -10.45 8.03 1.00
C GLU A 90 -9.76 9.35 0.69
N MET A 91 -10.07 9.95 -0.45
CA MET A 91 -9.42 11.16 -0.97
C MET A 91 -9.54 12.35 0.00
N GLY A 92 -10.74 12.56 0.58
CA GLY A 92 -10.98 13.66 1.52
C GLY A 92 -10.08 13.57 2.74
N LEU A 93 -10.02 12.38 3.36
CA LEU A 93 -9.18 12.14 4.53
C LEU A 93 -7.69 12.33 4.23
N LYS A 94 -7.21 11.86 3.06
CA LYS A 94 -5.80 12.04 2.68
C LYS A 94 -5.46 13.51 2.50
N LYS A 95 -6.34 14.29 1.86
CA LYS A 95 -6.17 15.75 1.71
C LYS A 95 -6.15 16.47 3.07
N GLU A 96 -7.04 16.11 3.99
CA GLU A 96 -7.05 16.67 5.36
C GLU A 96 -5.72 16.42 6.07
N ILE A 97 -5.24 15.16 6.06
CA ILE A 97 -3.98 14.77 6.69
C ILE A 97 -2.81 15.59 6.13
N PHE A 98 -2.67 15.67 4.81
CA PHE A 98 -1.53 16.37 4.20
C PHE A 98 -1.64 17.89 4.31
N THR A 99 -2.84 18.46 4.32
CA THR A 99 -3.04 19.89 4.59
C THR A 99 -2.63 20.27 6.02
N GLU A 100 -2.85 19.39 7.00
CA GLU A 100 -2.39 19.58 8.36
C GLU A 100 -0.87 19.44 8.46
N LEU A 101 -0.30 18.41 7.87
CA LEU A 101 1.15 18.15 7.84
C LEU A 101 1.93 19.26 7.13
N ASP A 102 1.36 19.84 6.10
CA ASP A 102 2.00 20.92 5.34
C ASP A 102 2.30 22.17 6.17
N LYS A 103 1.52 22.39 7.25
CA LYS A 103 1.71 23.48 8.21
C LYS A 103 2.73 23.14 9.31
N ILE A 104 2.96 21.86 9.57
CA ILE A 104 3.75 21.38 10.71
C ILE A 104 5.16 20.99 10.30
N CYS A 105 5.29 20.27 9.18
CA CYS A 105 6.56 19.74 8.71
C CYS A 105 7.45 20.82 8.10
N LYS A 106 8.77 20.66 8.26
CA LYS A 106 9.76 21.52 7.59
C LYS A 106 9.58 21.50 6.07
N PRO A 107 9.97 22.55 5.33
CA PRO A 107 9.77 22.66 3.87
C PRO A 107 10.35 21.51 3.05
N GLU A 108 11.44 20.92 3.50
CA GLU A 108 12.18 19.85 2.81
C GLU A 108 11.57 18.46 3.01
N THR A 109 10.58 18.31 3.90
CA THR A 109 9.94 17.02 4.15
C THR A 109 9.30 16.48 2.88
N ILE A 110 9.65 15.27 2.52
CA ILE A 110 8.98 14.53 1.45
C ILE A 110 7.68 13.93 2.01
N PHE A 111 6.59 14.15 1.29
CA PHE A 111 5.31 13.49 1.56
C PHE A 111 5.10 12.32 0.61
N ALA A 112 4.73 11.19 1.16
CA ALA A 112 4.42 9.99 0.40
C ALA A 112 3.05 9.42 0.82
N THR A 113 2.30 8.91 -0.12
CA THR A 113 1.05 8.17 0.15
C THR A 113 1.16 6.73 -0.33
N ASN A 114 0.65 5.80 0.47
CA ASN A 114 0.58 4.37 0.12
C ASN A 114 -0.75 4.01 -0.57
N THR A 115 -1.42 4.98 -1.18
CA THR A 115 -2.65 4.72 -1.93
C THR A 115 -2.43 3.64 -3.00
N SER A 116 -3.47 2.85 -3.25
CA SER A 116 -3.47 1.80 -4.28
C SER A 116 -4.12 2.25 -5.59
N SER A 117 -4.90 3.33 -5.57
CA SER A 117 -5.74 3.71 -6.72
C SER A 117 -6.03 5.21 -6.83
N LEU A 118 -5.86 5.98 -5.74
CA LEU A 118 -6.17 7.41 -5.75
C LEU A 118 -5.07 8.24 -6.41
N SER A 119 -5.45 9.38 -6.98
CA SER A 119 -4.51 10.27 -7.66
C SER A 119 -3.51 10.91 -6.71
N ILE A 120 -2.22 10.65 -6.94
CA ILE A 120 -1.08 11.27 -6.25
C ILE A 120 -1.08 12.77 -6.51
N THR A 121 -1.31 13.16 -7.76
CA THR A 121 -1.37 14.56 -8.19
C THR A 121 -2.47 15.34 -7.48
N GLU A 122 -3.64 14.73 -7.32
CA GLU A 122 -4.77 15.36 -6.64
C GLU A 122 -4.50 15.57 -5.15
N VAL A 123 -3.92 14.57 -4.47
CA VAL A 123 -3.52 14.73 -3.06
C VAL A 123 -2.39 15.75 -2.94
N ALA A 124 -1.39 15.72 -3.80
CA ALA A 124 -0.27 16.66 -3.77
C ALA A 124 -0.73 18.12 -3.93
N ALA A 125 -1.78 18.35 -4.72
CA ALA A 125 -2.31 19.69 -4.99
C ALA A 125 -2.89 20.40 -3.76
N CYS A 126 -3.20 19.69 -2.67
CA CYS A 126 -3.67 20.29 -1.43
C CYS A 126 -2.53 20.83 -0.54
N THR A 127 -1.27 20.63 -0.94
CA THR A 127 -0.08 21.07 -0.20
C THR A 127 0.65 22.21 -0.91
N SER A 128 1.47 22.95 -0.17
CA SER A 128 2.35 23.99 -0.72
C SER A 128 3.60 23.41 -1.41
N ARG A 129 3.83 22.08 -1.31
CA ARG A 129 5.02 21.38 -1.77
C ARG A 129 4.75 20.22 -2.73
N PRO A 130 3.96 20.38 -3.81
CA PRO A 130 3.61 19.28 -4.71
C PRO A 130 4.84 18.65 -5.43
N THR A 131 5.97 19.36 -5.49
CA THR A 131 7.24 18.83 -6.00
C THR A 131 7.92 17.85 -5.03
N GLN A 132 7.59 17.93 -3.74
CA GLN A 132 8.05 17.04 -2.67
C GLN A 132 7.04 15.93 -2.33
N PHE A 133 6.08 15.68 -3.22
CA PHE A 133 5.03 14.69 -3.00
C PHE A 133 5.18 13.51 -3.97
N ILE A 134 5.01 12.26 -3.47
CA ILE A 134 5.22 11.04 -4.25
C ILE A 134 4.28 9.91 -3.79
N GLY A 135 4.01 8.93 -4.64
CA GLY A 135 3.40 7.68 -4.23
C GLY A 135 4.47 6.64 -3.84
N MET A 136 4.24 5.93 -2.73
CA MET A 136 5.03 4.75 -2.32
C MET A 136 4.06 3.59 -2.07
N HIS A 137 3.71 2.87 -3.12
CA HIS A 137 2.75 1.77 -3.05
C HIS A 137 3.45 0.47 -2.66
N PHE A 138 3.24 0.06 -1.41
CA PHE A 138 3.68 -1.22 -0.87
C PHE A 138 2.62 -2.29 -1.07
N PHE A 139 3.05 -3.55 -1.15
CA PHE A 139 2.18 -4.70 -1.32
C PHE A 139 2.05 -5.50 -0.03
N ASN A 140 0.87 -6.05 0.23
CA ASN A 140 0.58 -6.84 1.42
C ASN A 140 1.11 -8.29 1.30
N PRO A 141 1.89 -8.81 2.27
CA PRO A 141 2.41 -8.17 3.48
C PRO A 141 3.66 -7.31 3.20
N ALA A 142 3.66 -6.03 3.58
CA ALA A 142 4.74 -5.10 3.27
C ALA A 142 6.15 -5.54 3.74
N PRO A 143 6.33 -6.23 4.87
CA PRO A 143 7.66 -6.74 5.26
C PRO A 143 8.19 -7.83 4.33
N VAL A 144 7.31 -8.59 3.67
CA VAL A 144 7.65 -9.79 2.87
C VAL A 144 7.78 -9.46 1.38
N MET A 145 6.82 -8.70 0.85
CA MET A 145 6.76 -8.35 -0.56
C MET A 145 7.93 -7.45 -0.94
N LYS A 146 8.64 -7.81 -2.00
CA LYS A 146 9.84 -7.08 -2.41
C LYS A 146 9.54 -5.82 -3.22
N LEU A 147 8.41 -5.78 -3.93
CA LEU A 147 8.05 -4.68 -4.80
C LEU A 147 7.61 -3.45 -4.01
N VAL A 148 8.08 -2.29 -4.43
CA VAL A 148 7.50 -0.98 -4.12
C VAL A 148 7.33 -0.24 -5.45
N GLU A 149 6.09 0.08 -5.83
CA GLU A 149 5.88 1.04 -6.91
C GLU A 149 6.12 2.45 -6.37
N VAL A 150 7.01 3.17 -7.03
CA VAL A 150 7.32 4.58 -6.74
C VAL A 150 6.63 5.42 -7.79
N ILE A 151 5.56 6.11 -7.42
CA ILE A 151 4.66 6.75 -8.36
C ILE A 151 4.93 8.24 -8.41
N LYS A 152 5.40 8.70 -9.58
CA LYS A 152 5.65 10.10 -9.89
C LYS A 152 4.35 10.78 -10.26
N GLY A 153 3.85 11.67 -9.39
CA GLY A 153 2.74 12.57 -9.72
C GLY A 153 3.17 13.67 -10.70
N GLN A 154 2.20 14.42 -11.22
CA GLN A 154 2.44 15.43 -12.28
C GLN A 154 3.51 16.46 -11.94
N LYS A 155 3.65 16.83 -10.66
CA LYS A 155 4.62 17.84 -10.22
C LYS A 155 5.77 17.27 -9.38
N THR A 156 5.80 15.97 -9.12
CA THR A 156 6.89 15.33 -8.35
C THR A 156 8.23 15.57 -9.03
N SER A 157 9.22 16.05 -8.28
CA SER A 157 10.56 16.29 -8.82
C SER A 157 11.33 14.99 -9.05
N ASP A 158 12.24 14.98 -10.03
CA ASP A 158 13.12 13.83 -10.29
C ASP A 158 14.07 13.55 -9.12
N GLU A 159 14.43 14.57 -8.35
CA GLU A 159 15.24 14.43 -7.15
C GLU A 159 14.51 13.63 -6.07
N VAL A 160 13.23 13.90 -5.84
CA VAL A 160 12.38 13.13 -4.91
C VAL A 160 12.23 11.70 -5.39
N CYS A 161 12.00 11.50 -6.68
CA CYS A 161 11.93 10.16 -7.27
C CYS A 161 13.21 9.36 -6.99
N THR A 162 14.36 9.95 -7.26
CA THR A 162 15.68 9.31 -7.04
C THR A 162 15.88 8.95 -5.57
N LYS A 163 15.63 9.90 -4.66
CA LYS A 163 15.77 9.65 -3.21
C LYS A 163 14.88 8.51 -2.72
N ILE A 164 13.64 8.42 -3.19
CA ILE A 164 12.71 7.37 -2.77
C ILE A 164 13.06 6.02 -3.39
N MET A 165 13.54 5.98 -4.64
CA MET A 165 14.07 4.76 -5.26
C MET A 165 15.28 4.21 -4.48
N GLU A 166 16.23 5.08 -4.11
CA GLU A 166 17.39 4.72 -3.30
C GLU A 166 16.99 4.22 -1.91
N LEU A 167 16.04 4.91 -1.26
CA LEU A 167 15.51 4.50 0.05
C LEU A 167 14.86 3.12 0.00
N ALA A 168 14.00 2.86 -0.98
CA ALA A 168 13.37 1.56 -1.13
C ALA A 168 14.40 0.45 -1.39
N THR A 169 15.45 0.74 -2.18
CA THR A 169 16.58 -0.18 -2.40
C THR A 169 17.33 -0.45 -1.10
N ALA A 170 17.61 0.59 -0.30
CA ALA A 170 18.27 0.44 1.00
C ALA A 170 17.44 -0.37 2.02
N MET A 171 16.11 -0.40 1.86
CA MET A 171 15.22 -1.30 2.62
C MET A 171 15.25 -2.76 2.15
N GLY A 172 16.05 -3.11 1.15
CA GLY A 172 16.07 -4.43 0.53
C GLY A 172 14.84 -4.71 -0.36
N LYS A 173 14.14 -3.65 -0.78
CA LYS A 173 13.03 -3.73 -1.74
C LYS A 173 13.54 -3.57 -3.18
N THR A 174 12.69 -3.93 -4.12
CA THR A 174 12.89 -3.66 -5.55
C THR A 174 11.92 -2.55 -5.95
N PRO A 175 12.37 -1.29 -6.02
CA PRO A 175 11.52 -0.21 -6.45
C PRO A 175 11.32 -0.23 -7.97
N VAL A 176 10.11 0.10 -8.41
CA VAL A 176 9.77 0.30 -9.83
C VAL A 176 9.21 1.70 -9.98
N MET A 177 9.84 2.50 -10.84
CA MET A 177 9.36 3.84 -11.16
C MET A 177 8.13 3.76 -12.05
N VAL A 178 7.09 4.47 -11.65
CA VAL A 178 5.80 4.54 -12.36
C VAL A 178 5.40 6.00 -12.54
N ASN A 179 5.10 6.41 -13.76
CA ASN A 179 4.37 7.66 -13.96
C ASN A 179 2.91 7.44 -13.54
N GLU A 180 2.35 8.38 -12.80
CA GLU A 180 0.99 8.27 -12.31
C GLU A 180 -0.01 7.93 -13.41
N ALA A 181 -0.76 6.87 -13.17
CA ALA A 181 -1.90 6.46 -13.99
C ALA A 181 -2.85 5.64 -13.12
N PRO A 182 -4.15 5.58 -13.42
CA PRO A 182 -5.11 4.78 -12.65
C PRO A 182 -4.68 3.32 -12.53
N GLY A 183 -4.62 2.79 -11.29
CA GLY A 183 -4.21 1.43 -10.97
C GLY A 183 -2.71 1.16 -11.11
N PHE A 184 -1.89 2.17 -11.43
CA PHE A 184 -0.44 2.07 -11.61
C PHE A 184 -0.06 0.95 -12.59
N VAL A 185 0.89 0.07 -12.28
CA VAL A 185 1.22 -1.07 -13.15
C VAL A 185 0.49 -2.32 -12.68
N VAL A 186 0.68 -2.70 -11.42
CA VAL A 186 0.21 -4.01 -10.93
C VAL A 186 -1.31 -4.09 -10.92
N ASN A 187 -2.01 -3.15 -10.30
CA ASN A 187 -3.47 -3.20 -10.20
C ASN A 187 -4.15 -3.05 -11.57
N ARG A 188 -3.57 -2.23 -12.46
CA ARG A 188 -4.10 -2.07 -13.82
C ARG A 188 -4.06 -3.34 -14.66
N ILE A 189 -3.17 -4.27 -14.37
CA ILE A 189 -3.09 -5.60 -15.01
C ILE A 189 -3.87 -6.63 -14.20
N LEU A 190 -3.60 -6.68 -12.89
CA LEU A 190 -4.03 -7.76 -12.02
C LEU A 190 -5.54 -7.78 -11.76
N ILE A 191 -6.12 -6.60 -11.47
CA ILE A 191 -7.54 -6.54 -11.09
C ILE A 191 -8.47 -6.80 -12.28
N PRO A 192 -8.22 -6.29 -13.50
CA PRO A 192 -8.95 -6.75 -14.69
C PRO A 192 -8.84 -8.24 -14.95
N MET A 193 -7.70 -8.88 -14.64
CA MET A 193 -7.56 -10.34 -14.75
C MET A 193 -8.45 -11.08 -13.74
N VAL A 194 -8.57 -10.60 -12.50
CA VAL A 194 -9.52 -11.13 -11.51
C VAL A 194 -10.96 -10.98 -12.01
N ASN A 195 -11.30 -9.77 -12.50
CA ASN A 195 -12.61 -9.47 -13.05
C ASN A 195 -12.97 -10.37 -14.25
N GLU A 196 -12.02 -10.65 -15.13
CA GLU A 196 -12.19 -11.59 -16.25
C GLU A 196 -12.40 -13.03 -15.76
N GLY A 197 -11.63 -13.47 -14.75
CA GLY A 197 -11.83 -14.79 -14.13
C GLY A 197 -13.26 -14.96 -13.57
N ILE A 198 -13.81 -13.90 -12.95
CA ILE A 198 -15.21 -13.87 -12.47
C ILE A 198 -16.17 -13.94 -13.66
N GLY A 199 -15.86 -13.29 -14.79
CA GLY A 199 -16.65 -13.37 -16.02
C GLY A 199 -16.69 -14.79 -16.58
N ILE A 200 -15.54 -15.47 -16.72
CA ILE A 200 -15.43 -16.85 -17.17
C ILE A 200 -16.28 -17.80 -16.32
N TYR A 201 -16.24 -17.60 -14.99
CA TYR A 201 -17.10 -18.37 -14.08
C TYR A 201 -18.59 -18.07 -14.28
N ALA A 202 -18.97 -16.80 -14.44
CA ALA A 202 -20.34 -16.38 -14.65
C ALA A 202 -20.94 -16.90 -15.95
N ASP A 203 -20.13 -17.03 -17.00
CA ASP A 203 -20.50 -17.56 -18.31
C ASP A 203 -20.57 -19.09 -18.33
N GLY A 204 -20.23 -19.76 -17.22
CA GLY A 204 -20.28 -21.23 -17.10
C GLY A 204 -19.22 -21.94 -17.92
N ILE A 205 -18.13 -21.26 -18.29
CA ILE A 205 -17.05 -21.82 -19.12
C ILE A 205 -16.25 -22.85 -18.32
N ALA A 206 -15.94 -22.56 -17.06
CA ALA A 206 -15.21 -23.47 -16.19
C ALA A 206 -15.58 -23.29 -14.70
N SER A 207 -15.24 -24.27 -13.88
CA SER A 207 -15.38 -24.16 -12.42
C SER A 207 -14.35 -23.19 -11.82
N VAL A 208 -14.59 -22.69 -10.61
CA VAL A 208 -13.65 -21.84 -9.86
C VAL A 208 -12.28 -22.51 -9.77
N GLU A 209 -12.25 -23.80 -9.44
CA GLU A 209 -11.00 -24.56 -9.31
C GLU A 209 -10.26 -24.69 -10.65
N ASP A 210 -10.99 -24.96 -11.73
CA ASP A 210 -10.39 -25.12 -13.07
C ASP A 210 -9.83 -23.80 -13.60
N ILE A 211 -10.52 -22.68 -13.39
CA ILE A 211 -10.02 -21.34 -13.75
C ILE A 211 -8.69 -21.05 -13.05
N ASP A 212 -8.64 -21.28 -11.74
CA ASP A 212 -7.42 -21.05 -10.97
C ASP A 212 -6.28 -22.02 -11.38
N ASN A 213 -6.60 -23.28 -11.61
CA ASN A 213 -5.62 -24.26 -12.06
C ASN A 213 -5.11 -23.97 -13.49
N ALA A 214 -5.98 -23.51 -14.39
CA ALA A 214 -5.57 -23.11 -15.73
C ALA A 214 -4.52 -21.99 -15.69
N MET A 215 -4.70 -20.98 -14.86
CA MET A 215 -3.75 -19.88 -14.74
C MET A 215 -2.48 -20.28 -13.98
N LYS A 216 -2.58 -21.13 -12.97
CA LYS A 216 -1.41 -21.65 -12.25
C LYS A 216 -0.54 -22.55 -13.12
N LEU A 217 -1.15 -23.45 -13.89
CA LEU A 217 -0.44 -24.48 -14.65
C LEU A 217 -0.13 -24.03 -16.09
N GLY A 218 -1.04 -23.26 -16.71
CA GLY A 218 -0.88 -22.80 -18.09
C GLY A 218 -0.06 -21.52 -18.21
N ALA A 219 -0.16 -20.60 -17.22
CA ALA A 219 0.54 -19.32 -17.23
C ALA A 219 1.61 -19.21 -16.12
N ASN A 220 1.84 -20.26 -15.34
CA ASN A 220 2.79 -20.30 -14.22
C ASN A 220 2.55 -19.21 -13.15
N HIS A 221 1.30 -18.86 -12.89
CA HIS A 221 0.95 -17.94 -11.82
C HIS A 221 1.10 -18.64 -10.46
N PRO A 222 1.61 -17.96 -9.44
CA PRO A 222 1.74 -18.57 -8.10
C PRO A 222 0.38 -18.82 -7.44
N MET A 223 -0.67 -18.09 -7.87
CA MET A 223 -2.03 -18.18 -7.39
C MET A 223 -2.98 -17.91 -8.56
N GLY A 224 -4.12 -18.60 -8.60
CA GLY A 224 -5.15 -18.36 -9.60
C GLY A 224 -5.89 -17.03 -9.36
N PRO A 225 -6.56 -16.48 -10.39
CA PRO A 225 -7.19 -15.16 -10.32
C PRO A 225 -8.34 -15.09 -9.31
N LEU A 226 -9.10 -16.17 -9.10
CA LEU A 226 -10.24 -16.17 -8.19
C LEU A 226 -9.78 -16.28 -6.73
N ALA A 227 -8.84 -17.19 -6.44
CA ALA A 227 -8.19 -17.26 -5.13
C ALA A 227 -7.46 -15.95 -4.79
N LEU A 228 -6.91 -15.25 -5.78
CA LEU A 228 -6.29 -13.94 -5.58
C LEU A 228 -7.35 -12.87 -5.28
N GLY A 229 -8.50 -12.91 -5.94
CA GLY A 229 -9.63 -12.04 -5.65
C GLY A 229 -10.10 -12.18 -4.20
N ASP A 230 -10.24 -13.42 -3.71
CA ASP A 230 -10.58 -13.71 -2.30
C ASP A 230 -9.50 -13.22 -1.32
N LEU A 231 -8.22 -13.35 -1.69
CA LEU A 231 -7.12 -12.87 -0.85
C LEU A 231 -7.06 -11.34 -0.75
N ILE A 232 -7.36 -10.63 -1.83
CA ILE A 232 -7.37 -9.16 -1.87
C ILE A 232 -8.61 -8.61 -1.17
N GLY A 233 -9.74 -9.27 -1.34
CA GLY A 233 -11.08 -8.84 -1.01
C GLY A 233 -11.85 -8.39 -2.25
N LEU A 234 -13.04 -8.95 -2.48
CA LEU A 234 -13.85 -8.63 -3.67
C LEU A 234 -14.37 -7.20 -3.67
N ASP A 235 -14.59 -6.62 -2.49
CA ASP A 235 -14.91 -5.20 -2.30
C ASP A 235 -13.78 -4.28 -2.75
N VAL A 236 -12.54 -4.64 -2.42
CA VAL A 236 -11.34 -3.91 -2.86
C VAL A 236 -11.17 -4.06 -4.38
N CYS A 237 -11.33 -5.28 -4.92
CA CYS A 237 -11.29 -5.51 -6.37
C CYS A 237 -12.33 -4.66 -7.10
N LEU A 238 -13.57 -4.61 -6.59
CA LEU A 238 -14.64 -3.81 -7.17
C LEU A 238 -14.29 -2.31 -7.14
N ALA A 239 -13.84 -1.80 -6.00
CA ALA A 239 -13.45 -0.40 -5.85
C ALA A 239 -12.36 0.01 -6.86
N ILE A 240 -11.34 -0.83 -7.04
CA ILE A 240 -10.27 -0.57 -8.02
C ILE A 240 -10.82 -0.61 -9.46
N MET A 241 -11.66 -1.59 -9.81
CA MET A 241 -12.30 -1.64 -11.12
C MET A 241 -13.14 -0.40 -11.40
N GLU A 242 -13.87 0.12 -10.39
CA GLU A 242 -14.65 1.35 -10.52
C GLU A 242 -13.76 2.56 -10.76
N VAL A 243 -12.64 2.68 -10.07
CA VAL A 243 -11.65 3.73 -10.34
C VAL A 243 -11.13 3.63 -11.76
N LEU A 244 -10.69 2.45 -12.20
CA LEU A 244 -10.19 2.24 -13.56
C LEU A 244 -11.25 2.60 -14.62
N TYR A 245 -12.49 2.17 -14.42
CA TYR A 245 -13.59 2.45 -15.34
C TYR A 245 -13.92 3.94 -15.43
N ASN A 246 -14.00 4.61 -14.29
CA ASN A 246 -14.35 6.03 -14.23
C ASN A 246 -13.24 6.92 -14.82
N GLU A 247 -11.98 6.61 -14.55
CA GLU A 247 -10.84 7.41 -15.00
C GLU A 247 -10.52 7.22 -16.49
N PHE A 248 -10.66 5.99 -17.02
CA PHE A 248 -10.40 5.73 -18.44
C PHE A 248 -11.63 5.90 -19.33
N GLY A 249 -12.85 5.75 -18.79
CA GLY A 249 -14.09 5.76 -19.57
C GLY A 249 -14.14 4.64 -20.63
N ASP A 250 -13.42 3.53 -20.40
CA ASP A 250 -13.30 2.41 -21.34
C ASP A 250 -13.97 1.17 -20.76
N ASP A 251 -14.89 0.58 -21.53
CA ASP A 251 -15.62 -0.64 -21.17
C ASP A 251 -14.73 -1.83 -20.84
N LYS A 252 -13.48 -1.84 -21.29
CA LYS A 252 -12.46 -2.80 -20.88
C LYS A 252 -12.32 -2.93 -19.36
N TYR A 253 -12.55 -1.84 -18.62
CA TYR A 253 -12.42 -1.79 -17.17
C TYR A 253 -13.77 -1.87 -16.44
N ARG A 254 -14.86 -2.16 -17.16
CA ARG A 254 -16.18 -2.31 -16.55
C ARG A 254 -16.18 -3.49 -15.56
N PRO A 255 -16.55 -3.26 -14.29
CA PRO A 255 -16.70 -4.35 -13.34
C PRO A 255 -17.77 -5.34 -13.80
N HIS A 256 -17.47 -6.63 -13.75
CA HIS A 256 -18.44 -7.66 -14.11
C HIS A 256 -19.67 -7.62 -13.17
N PRO A 257 -20.90 -7.78 -13.68
CA PRO A 257 -22.11 -7.75 -12.86
C PRO A 257 -22.09 -8.73 -11.67
N LEU A 258 -21.48 -9.91 -11.86
CA LEU A 258 -21.34 -10.90 -10.78
C LEU A 258 -20.44 -10.39 -9.65
N LEU A 259 -19.33 -9.71 -9.94
CA LEU A 259 -18.48 -9.10 -8.90
C LEU A 259 -19.29 -8.12 -8.04
N ARG A 260 -20.08 -7.23 -8.67
CA ARG A 260 -20.97 -6.31 -7.95
C ARG A 260 -22.00 -7.05 -7.09
N LYS A 261 -22.58 -8.14 -7.63
CA LYS A 261 -23.57 -8.97 -6.94
C LYS A 261 -22.97 -9.66 -5.72
N MET A 262 -21.77 -10.21 -5.84
CA MET A 262 -21.04 -10.88 -4.75
C MET A 262 -20.74 -9.91 -3.61
N VAL A 263 -20.21 -8.73 -3.93
CA VAL A 263 -19.92 -7.69 -2.92
C VAL A 263 -21.21 -7.24 -2.21
N ARG A 264 -22.31 -7.01 -2.94
CA ARG A 264 -23.61 -6.66 -2.35
C ARG A 264 -24.18 -7.77 -1.46
N ALA A 265 -23.82 -9.02 -1.73
CA ALA A 265 -24.21 -10.17 -0.92
C ALA A 265 -23.33 -10.38 0.31
N GLY A 266 -22.29 -9.55 0.51
CA GLY A 266 -21.33 -9.66 1.61
C GLY A 266 -20.32 -10.79 1.44
N LEU A 267 -20.14 -11.29 0.22
CA LEU A 267 -19.05 -12.20 -0.14
C LEU A 267 -17.80 -11.36 -0.43
N LEU A 268 -16.94 -11.23 0.59
CA LEU A 268 -15.79 -10.33 0.59
C LEU A 268 -14.48 -11.10 0.65
#